data_bc65fb781ad5a54764ab8292069e4fc0
#
_entry.id   bc65fb781ad5a54764ab8292069e4fc0
#
_cell.length_a   1.000
_cell.length_b   1.000
_cell.length_c   1.000
_cell.angle_alpha   90.00
_cell.angle_beta   90.00
_cell.angle_gamma   90.00
#
_symmetry.space_group_name_H-M   'P 1'
#
loop_
_entity.id
_entity.type
_entity.pdbx_description
1 polymer ?
#
loop_
_entity_poly.entity_id
_entity_poly.type
_entity_poly.pdbx_seq_one_letter_code
_entity_poly.pdbx_strand_id
1 'polypeptide(L)'
;MYYITLDLEWNQAYAQKALAVQRRLACRLRGEVIQIGAVKLDKNMNICGSYQIIVKPKYFKKLHKHVSVLTGITQEQMDLGVSLPEAAERFKKWCGKDFAFLTWGPDDIPMLKENLNVHGMKGDWLDTVYDLQLIFNRQ
;
A
#
# COMPACT_ATOMS: atom_id res chain seq x y z
N MET A 1 -12.19 12.10 -15.38
CA MET A 1 -11.15 11.16 -14.95
C MET A 1 -10.23 11.81 -13.92
N TYR A 2 -9.86 11.06 -12.90
CA TYR A 2 -8.93 11.52 -11.86
C TYR A 2 -7.63 10.72 -11.94
N TYR A 3 -6.56 11.34 -11.46
CA TYR A 3 -5.30 10.64 -11.23
C TYR A 3 -5.06 10.59 -9.73
N ILE A 4 -4.63 9.43 -9.26
CA ILE A 4 -4.39 9.21 -7.83
C ILE A 4 -2.94 8.80 -7.65
N THR A 5 -2.16 9.69 -7.02
CA THR A 5 -0.80 9.31 -6.61
C THR A 5 -0.91 8.33 -5.45
N LEU A 6 -0.15 7.27 -5.49
CA LEU A 6 -0.15 6.24 -4.45
C LEU A 6 1.26 6.08 -3.90
N ASP A 7 1.36 6.14 -2.59
CA ASP A 7 2.60 5.88 -1.86
C ASP A 7 2.28 5.01 -0.65
N LEU A 8 2.89 3.84 -0.59
CA LEU A 8 2.69 2.89 0.48
C LEU A 8 3.92 2.83 1.38
N GLU A 9 3.67 2.58 2.67
CA GLU A 9 4.70 2.10 3.58
C GLU A 9 4.34 0.68 3.98
N TRP A 10 5.35 -0.20 4.06
CA TRP A 10 5.12 -1.58 4.48
C TRP A 10 6.17 -2.03 5.47
N ASN A 11 5.73 -2.90 6.38
CA ASN A 11 6.60 -3.51 7.37
C ASN A 11 7.20 -4.80 6.82
N GLN A 12 8.46 -5.03 7.15
CA GLN A 12 9.17 -6.26 6.86
C GLN A 12 9.36 -7.04 8.17
N ALA A 13 9.24 -8.36 8.09
CA ALA A 13 9.58 -9.20 9.22
C ALA A 13 11.08 -9.50 9.25
N TYR A 14 11.58 -9.82 10.42
CA TYR A 14 12.88 -10.45 10.55
C TYR A 14 12.86 -11.80 9.82
N ALA A 15 14.00 -12.22 9.26
CA ALA A 15 14.07 -13.34 8.31
C ALA A 15 13.40 -14.63 8.81
N GLN A 16 13.61 -15.02 10.06
CA GLN A 16 13.01 -16.24 10.63
C GLN A 16 11.49 -16.15 10.70
N LYS A 17 10.96 -15.00 11.08
CA LYS A 17 9.51 -14.76 11.14
C LYS A 17 8.89 -14.73 9.75
N ALA A 18 9.57 -14.12 8.79
CA ALA A 18 9.11 -14.09 7.40
C ALA A 18 8.98 -15.50 6.83
N LEU A 19 9.96 -16.38 7.05
CA LEU A 19 9.92 -17.77 6.62
C LEU A 19 8.77 -18.55 7.28
N ALA A 20 8.61 -18.38 8.60
CA ALA A 20 7.56 -19.06 9.35
C ALA A 20 6.16 -18.65 8.85
N VAL A 21 5.95 -17.39 8.56
CA VAL A 21 4.69 -16.89 8.01
C VAL A 21 4.47 -17.42 6.58
N GLN A 22 5.50 -17.32 5.73
CA GLN A 22 5.38 -17.75 4.33
C GLN A 22 5.06 -19.23 4.19
N ARG A 23 5.57 -20.08 5.08
CA ARG A 23 5.25 -21.52 5.11
C ARG A 23 3.78 -21.81 5.41
N ARG A 24 3.09 -20.92 6.12
CA ARG A 24 1.67 -21.07 6.49
C ARG A 24 0.72 -20.43 5.47
N LEU A 25 1.22 -19.57 4.59
CA LEU A 25 0.39 -18.88 3.61
C LEU A 25 0.39 -19.62 2.27
N ALA A 26 -0.77 -19.64 1.62
CA ALA A 26 -0.93 -20.21 0.29
C ALA A 26 -0.40 -19.29 -0.82
N CYS A 27 -0.14 -18.03 -0.51
CA CYS A 27 0.32 -17.02 -1.46
C CYS A 27 1.48 -16.21 -0.89
N ARG A 28 2.17 -15.50 -1.77
CA ARG A 28 3.36 -14.72 -1.42
C ARG A 28 2.98 -13.50 -0.57
N LEU A 29 3.79 -13.24 0.46
CA LEU A 29 3.70 -12.01 1.26
C LEU A 29 5.12 -11.53 1.61
N ARG A 30 5.63 -10.58 0.85
CA ARG A 30 6.98 -10.02 1.04
C ARG A 30 7.05 -8.99 2.16
N GLY A 31 5.95 -8.33 2.43
CA GLY A 31 5.81 -7.33 3.47
C GLY A 31 4.35 -7.06 3.73
N GLU A 32 4.03 -6.38 4.83
CA GLU A 32 2.65 -5.97 5.12
C GLU A 32 2.53 -4.46 5.09
N VAL A 33 1.54 -3.97 4.34
CA VAL A 33 1.22 -2.55 4.25
C VAL A 33 0.82 -2.02 5.63
N ILE A 34 1.45 -0.93 6.04
CA ILE A 34 1.18 -0.24 7.31
C ILE A 34 0.70 1.19 7.12
N GLN A 35 0.80 1.72 5.92
CA GLN A 35 0.27 3.05 5.59
C GLN A 35 -0.08 3.12 4.11
N ILE A 36 -1.24 3.69 3.82
CA ILE A 36 -1.64 4.07 2.47
C ILE A 36 -1.72 5.58 2.44
N GLY A 37 -0.93 6.21 1.56
CA GLY A 37 -0.97 7.64 1.30
C GLY A 37 -1.33 7.90 -0.14
N ALA A 38 -2.19 8.89 -0.40
CA ALA A 38 -2.62 9.21 -1.75
C ALA A 38 -3.04 10.67 -1.88
N VAL A 39 -2.88 11.21 -3.08
CA VAL A 39 -3.38 12.53 -3.46
C VAL A 39 -4.18 12.36 -4.75
N LYS A 40 -5.36 12.92 -4.77
CA LYS A 40 -6.23 12.90 -5.95
C LYS A 40 -6.06 14.19 -6.74
N LEU A 41 -5.83 14.04 -8.04
CA LEU A 41 -5.67 15.13 -8.99
C LEU A 41 -6.79 15.06 -10.02
N ASP A 42 -7.30 16.23 -10.41
CA ASP A 42 -8.24 16.30 -11.53
C ASP A 42 -7.49 16.20 -12.90
N LYS A 43 -8.24 16.27 -13.98
CA LYS A 43 -7.68 16.20 -15.33
C LYS A 43 -6.69 17.32 -15.66
N ASN A 44 -6.75 18.42 -14.94
CA ASN A 44 -5.83 19.56 -15.08
C ASN A 44 -4.68 19.51 -14.08
N MET A 45 -4.50 18.39 -13.38
CA MET A 45 -3.47 18.19 -12.36
C MET A 45 -3.62 19.07 -11.12
N ASN A 46 -4.83 19.57 -10.86
CA ASN A 46 -5.10 20.28 -9.61
C ASN A 46 -5.44 19.29 -8.50
N ILE A 47 -4.87 19.51 -7.31
CA ILE A 47 -5.14 18.69 -6.14
C ILE A 47 -6.59 18.90 -5.69
N CYS A 48 -7.37 17.82 -5.64
CA CYS A 48 -8.75 17.86 -5.21
C CYS A 48 -9.05 16.97 -4.00
N GLY A 49 -8.06 16.31 -3.45
CA GLY A 49 -8.21 15.52 -2.24
C GLY A 49 -6.91 14.85 -1.82
N SER A 50 -6.86 14.46 -0.55
CA SER A 50 -5.76 13.66 -0.01
C SER A 50 -6.31 12.59 0.92
N TYR A 51 -5.55 11.50 1.06
CA TYR A 51 -5.94 10.35 1.88
C TYR A 51 -4.72 9.79 2.58
N GLN A 52 -4.89 9.42 3.83
CA GLN A 52 -3.86 8.75 4.60
C GLN A 52 -4.51 7.85 5.64
N ILE A 53 -4.04 6.62 5.75
CA ILE A 53 -4.53 5.69 6.74
C ILE A 53 -3.40 4.78 7.21
N ILE A 54 -3.36 4.55 8.52
CA ILE A 54 -2.43 3.59 9.14
C ILE A 54 -3.13 2.25 9.20
N VAL A 55 -2.41 1.20 8.79
CA VAL A 55 -2.89 -0.17 8.74
C VAL A 55 -2.18 -1.00 9.80
N LYS A 56 -2.94 -1.74 10.58
CA LYS A 56 -2.40 -2.69 11.55
C LYS A 56 -2.11 -4.02 10.86
N PRO A 57 -0.84 -4.47 10.81
CA PRO A 57 -0.50 -5.73 10.16
C PRO A 57 -1.02 -6.94 10.95
N LYS A 58 -1.39 -7.98 10.22
CA LYS A 58 -1.89 -9.24 10.81
C LYS A 58 -0.75 -10.21 11.15
N TYR A 59 0.25 -10.27 10.30
CA TYR A 59 1.33 -11.29 10.38
C TYR A 59 2.62 -10.73 10.95
N PHE A 60 3.10 -9.61 10.43
CA PHE A 60 4.36 -8.98 10.85
C PHE A 60 4.06 -7.89 11.87
N LYS A 61 3.67 -8.32 13.06
CA LYS A 61 3.14 -7.44 14.12
C LYS A 61 4.20 -6.57 14.78
N LYS A 62 5.46 -7.00 14.77
CA LYS A 62 6.57 -6.21 15.31
C LYS A 62 7.10 -5.29 14.23
N LEU A 63 7.06 -3.99 14.47
CA LEU A 63 7.60 -3.00 13.54
C LEU A 63 9.11 -3.17 13.43
N HIS A 64 9.59 -3.40 12.22
CA HIS A 64 11.01 -3.53 11.95
C HIS A 64 11.70 -2.19 12.21
N LYS A 65 12.83 -2.22 12.94
CA LYS A 65 13.55 -1.01 13.31
C LYS A 65 13.91 -0.13 12.10
N HIS A 66 14.38 -0.74 11.03
CA HIS A 66 14.72 -0.03 9.79
C HIS A 66 13.51 0.69 9.19
N VAL A 67 12.35 0.04 9.20
CA VAL A 67 11.11 0.62 8.68
C VAL A 67 10.68 1.81 9.54
N SER A 68 10.77 1.68 10.87
CA SER A 68 10.44 2.77 11.80
C SER A 68 11.32 3.99 11.56
N VAL A 69 12.61 3.79 11.35
CA VAL A 69 13.55 4.88 11.08
C VAL A 69 13.22 5.59 9.76
N LEU A 70 12.95 4.82 8.70
CA LEU A 70 12.67 5.38 7.37
C LEU A 70 11.33 6.11 7.29
N THR A 71 10.30 5.58 7.94
CA THR A 71 8.93 6.08 7.80
C THR A 71 8.53 7.07 8.89
N GLY A 72 9.18 7.01 10.04
CA GLY A 72 8.78 7.75 11.24
C GLY A 72 7.56 7.16 11.95
N ILE A 73 7.01 6.04 11.46
CA ILE A 73 5.88 5.36 12.09
C ILE A 73 6.39 4.62 13.34
N THR A 74 5.66 4.74 14.45
CA THR A 74 5.97 4.03 15.69
C THR A 74 5.17 2.74 15.81
N GLN A 75 5.65 1.82 16.67
CA GLN A 75 4.91 0.60 16.98
C GLN A 75 3.50 0.92 17.50
N GLU A 76 3.37 1.93 18.36
CA GLU A 76 2.09 2.34 18.92
C GLU A 76 1.12 2.82 17.83
N GLN A 77 1.59 3.66 16.91
CA GLN A 77 0.78 4.12 15.78
C GLN A 77 0.31 2.96 14.92
N MET A 78 1.21 2.02 14.61
CA MET A 78 0.88 0.83 13.83
C MET A 78 -0.16 -0.04 14.53
N ASP A 79 0.00 -0.24 15.84
CA ASP A 79 -0.94 -1.06 16.64
C ASP A 79 -2.35 -0.46 16.71
N LEU A 80 -2.46 0.86 16.60
CA LEU A 80 -3.75 1.59 16.59
C LEU A 80 -4.37 1.70 15.20
N GLY A 81 -3.70 1.19 14.17
CA GLY A 81 -4.23 1.21 12.81
C GLY A 81 -5.44 0.29 12.62
N VAL A 82 -6.11 0.47 11.49
CA VAL A 82 -7.23 -0.41 11.10
C VAL A 82 -6.70 -1.65 10.37
N SER A 83 -7.52 -2.70 10.27
CA SER A 83 -7.14 -3.88 9.48
C SER A 83 -6.97 -3.55 8.00
N LEU A 84 -6.20 -4.37 7.29
CA LEU A 84 -6.03 -4.18 5.84
C LEU A 84 -7.35 -4.24 5.08
N PRO A 85 -8.26 -5.21 5.33
CA PRO A 85 -9.54 -5.21 4.65
C PRO A 85 -10.33 -3.92 4.83
N GLU A 86 -10.38 -3.38 6.04
CA GLU A 86 -11.06 -2.11 6.31
C GLU A 86 -10.37 -0.93 5.60
N ALA A 87 -9.06 -0.85 5.69
CA ALA A 87 -8.29 0.20 5.02
C ALA A 87 -8.49 0.17 3.50
N ALA A 88 -8.44 -1.01 2.90
CA ALA A 88 -8.62 -1.19 1.47
C ALA A 88 -10.02 -0.80 0.99
N GLU A 89 -11.06 -1.18 1.74
CA GLU A 89 -12.43 -0.80 1.42
C GLU A 89 -12.63 0.72 1.49
N ARG A 90 -12.12 1.36 2.53
CA ARG A 90 -12.17 2.82 2.69
C ARG A 90 -11.42 3.53 1.57
N PHE A 91 -10.23 3.04 1.24
CA PHE A 91 -9.40 3.62 0.19
C PHE A 91 -10.06 3.48 -1.18
N LYS A 92 -10.56 2.29 -1.51
CA LYS A 92 -11.27 2.03 -2.76
C LYS A 92 -12.47 2.96 -2.92
N LYS A 93 -13.24 3.14 -1.86
CA LYS A 93 -14.39 4.05 -1.85
C LYS A 93 -13.97 5.50 -2.10
N TRP A 94 -12.87 5.94 -1.47
CA TRP A 94 -12.33 7.27 -1.68
C TRP A 94 -11.83 7.48 -3.11
N CYS A 95 -11.24 6.47 -3.73
CA CYS A 95 -10.77 6.54 -5.11
C CYS A 95 -11.91 6.82 -6.10
N GLY A 96 -13.09 6.27 -5.87
CA GLY A 96 -14.21 6.40 -6.80
C GLY A 96 -14.13 5.41 -7.95
N LYS A 97 -14.66 5.79 -9.12
CA LYS A 97 -14.84 4.84 -10.23
C LYS A 97 -13.97 5.14 -11.46
N ASP A 98 -13.70 6.40 -11.75
CA ASP A 98 -13.00 6.80 -12.99
C ASP A 98 -11.66 7.44 -12.64
N PHE A 99 -10.65 6.61 -12.50
CA PHE A 99 -9.32 7.06 -12.07
C PHE A 99 -8.21 6.16 -12.63
N ALA A 100 -6.99 6.68 -12.61
CA ALA A 100 -5.77 5.93 -12.83
C ALA A 100 -4.78 6.24 -11.71
N PHE A 101 -4.04 5.24 -11.28
CA PHE A 101 -2.99 5.44 -10.29
C PHE A 101 -1.72 5.97 -10.93
N LEU A 102 -1.02 6.81 -10.20
CA LEU A 102 0.33 7.27 -10.51
C LEU A 102 1.25 6.81 -9.39
N THR A 103 2.30 6.08 -9.74
CA THR A 103 3.29 5.61 -8.77
C THR A 103 4.69 6.07 -9.18
N TRP A 104 5.58 6.17 -8.19
CA TRP A 104 6.99 6.35 -8.45
C TRP A 104 7.69 5.00 -8.25
N GLY A 105 7.91 4.30 -9.36
CA GLY A 105 8.48 2.97 -9.36
C GLY A 105 7.42 1.86 -9.40
N PRO A 106 7.87 0.60 -9.55
CA PRO A 106 6.98 -0.52 -9.83
C PRO A 106 6.45 -1.26 -8.61
N ASP A 107 6.79 -0.86 -7.36
CA ASP A 107 6.64 -1.72 -6.20
C ASP A 107 5.31 -1.60 -5.47
N ASP A 108 4.68 -0.41 -5.48
CA ASP A 108 3.50 -0.14 -4.66
C ASP A 108 2.29 -1.02 -5.05
N ILE A 109 1.96 -1.08 -6.33
CA ILE A 109 0.78 -1.83 -6.78
C ILE A 109 0.95 -3.34 -6.53
N PRO A 110 2.06 -3.99 -6.90
CA PRO A 110 2.26 -5.41 -6.57
C PRO A 110 2.22 -5.68 -5.07
N MET A 111 2.78 -4.80 -4.24
CA MET A 111 2.75 -4.96 -2.79
C MET A 111 1.32 -4.92 -2.25
N LEU A 112 0.52 -3.94 -2.69
CA LEU A 112 -0.87 -3.85 -2.26
C LEU A 112 -1.69 -5.05 -2.74
N LYS A 113 -1.47 -5.51 -3.97
CA LYS A 113 -2.13 -6.71 -4.49
C LYS A 113 -1.79 -7.96 -3.70
N GLU A 114 -0.52 -8.16 -3.31
CA GLU A 114 -0.11 -9.28 -2.46
C GLU A 114 -0.86 -9.25 -1.12
N ASN A 115 -0.94 -8.08 -0.51
CA ASN A 115 -1.66 -7.90 0.77
C ASN A 115 -3.15 -8.18 0.63
N LEU A 116 -3.78 -7.69 -0.42
CA LEU A 116 -5.19 -7.99 -0.70
C LEU A 116 -5.41 -9.49 -0.91
N ASN A 117 -4.54 -10.14 -1.68
CA ASN A 117 -4.65 -11.56 -2.00
C ASN A 117 -4.58 -12.44 -0.76
N VAL A 118 -3.70 -12.11 0.20
CA VAL A 118 -3.59 -12.83 1.48
C VAL A 118 -4.91 -12.80 2.26
N HIS A 119 -5.69 -11.73 2.11
CA HIS A 119 -7.00 -11.57 2.75
C HIS A 119 -8.16 -12.03 1.87
N GLY A 120 -7.89 -12.70 0.74
CA GLY A 120 -8.92 -13.16 -0.17
C GLY A 120 -9.65 -12.06 -0.91
N MET A 121 -9.06 -10.88 -1.03
CA MET A 121 -9.66 -9.72 -1.67
C MET A 121 -9.15 -9.54 -3.10
N LYS A 122 -10.03 -9.08 -3.99
CA LYS A 122 -9.65 -8.80 -5.38
C LYS A 122 -8.87 -7.50 -5.49
N GLY A 123 -7.87 -7.48 -6.36
CA GLY A 123 -7.01 -6.32 -6.61
C GLY A 123 -7.12 -5.75 -8.02
N ASP A 124 -8.10 -6.17 -8.82
CA ASP A 124 -8.28 -5.74 -10.21
C ASP A 124 -8.56 -4.23 -10.34
N TRP A 125 -9.14 -3.61 -9.33
CA TRP A 125 -9.35 -2.16 -9.29
C TRP A 125 -8.04 -1.34 -9.24
N LEU A 126 -6.90 -2.01 -9.03
CA LEU A 126 -5.56 -1.40 -9.03
C LEU A 126 -4.86 -1.49 -10.40
N ASP A 127 -5.51 -2.02 -11.43
CA ASP A 127 -4.83 -2.38 -12.68
C ASP A 127 -4.47 -1.19 -13.57
N THR A 128 -5.21 -0.08 -13.48
CA THR A 128 -4.90 1.11 -14.29
C THR A 128 -3.88 1.97 -13.55
N VAL A 129 -2.62 1.83 -13.94
CA VAL A 129 -1.49 2.48 -13.26
C VAL A 129 -0.44 2.94 -14.27
N TYR A 130 0.14 4.11 -14.00
CA TYR A 130 1.28 4.66 -14.72
C TYR A 130 2.46 4.80 -13.77
N ASP A 131 3.57 4.17 -14.10
CA ASP A 131 4.83 4.31 -13.37
C ASP A 131 5.56 5.56 -13.87
N LEU A 132 5.53 6.61 -13.06
CA LEU A 132 6.13 7.90 -13.41
C LEU A 132 7.65 7.84 -13.50
N GLN A 133 8.29 7.01 -12.70
CA GLN A 133 9.73 6.82 -12.75
C GLN A 133 10.15 6.25 -14.10
N LEU A 134 9.42 5.26 -14.59
CA LEU A 134 9.68 4.65 -15.90
C LEU A 134 9.47 5.64 -17.04
N ILE A 135 8.41 6.44 -16.98
CA ILE A 135 8.11 7.48 -17.96
C ILE A 135 9.20 8.55 -17.93
N PHE A 136 9.61 9.01 -16.76
CA PHE A 136 10.65 9.99 -16.57
C PHE A 136 12.00 9.52 -17.14
N ASN A 137 12.38 8.28 -16.88
CA ASN A 137 13.66 7.73 -17.34
C ASN A 137 13.74 7.51 -18.86
N ARG A 138 12.61 7.54 -19.56
CA ARG A 138 12.56 7.42 -21.02
C ARG A 138 12.75 8.75 -21.76
N GLN A 139 12.77 9.84 -21.05
CA GLN A 139 13.02 11.17 -21.61
C GLN A 139 14.52 11.49 -21.58
#